data_f1babdc3bebec0af7d3e7f33fdb53d50
#
_entry.id   f1babdc3bebec0af7d3e7f33fdb53d50
#
_cell.length_a   1.000
_cell.length_b   1.000
_cell.length_c   1.000
_cell.angle_alpha   90.00
_cell.angle_beta   90.00
_cell.angle_gamma   90.00
#
_symmetry.space_group_name_H-M   'P 1'
#
loop_
_entity.id
_entity.type
_entity.pdbx_description
1 polymer ?
#
loop_
_entity_poly.entity_id
_entity_poly.type
_entity_poly.pdbx_seq_one_letter_code
_entity_poly.pdbx_strand_id
1 'polypeptide(L)'
;MSDALKHECAVAMVRLRKDLSYYKSKYGIENYGLSRLILLLEKQHNRGQDGAGIAALHLHPEPGRPAYQRVRSAADNPLADVLQQVGDGAEFHSELLLGHLRYATFGRYDVSCCYPFVHESTQLGRMLLLAGNFNLTTNTEMYERFLESGHHPASHADGYLLLQTIAHYLDREESRTPGMVNLSGVLRAALQPLDGAFTL
;
A
#
# COMPACT_ATOMS: atom_id res chain seq x y z
N MET A 1 4.89 -26.47 24.32
CA MET A 1 5.15 -25.02 24.47
C MET A 1 4.46 -24.36 23.28
N SER A 2 3.39 -23.61 23.49
CA SER A 2 2.80 -22.82 22.43
C SER A 2 3.77 -21.66 22.14
N ASP A 3 4.26 -21.56 20.89
CA ASP A 3 4.99 -20.38 20.48
C ASP A 3 4.13 -19.15 20.77
N ALA A 4 4.73 -18.15 21.43
CA ALA A 4 4.06 -16.88 21.68
C ALA A 4 3.64 -16.30 20.31
N LEU A 5 2.36 -15.95 20.16
CA LEU A 5 1.84 -15.30 18.97
C LEU A 5 2.68 -14.03 18.74
N LYS A 6 3.54 -14.06 17.72
CA LYS A 6 4.27 -12.86 17.29
C LYS A 6 3.28 -12.00 16.53
N HIS A 7 3.00 -10.82 17.06
CA HIS A 7 2.22 -9.81 16.34
C HIS A 7 3.06 -9.28 15.19
N GLU A 8 2.48 -9.26 14.00
CA GLU A 8 3.10 -8.79 12.78
C GLU A 8 2.04 -8.11 11.92
N CYS A 9 2.47 -7.24 11.02
CA CYS A 9 1.55 -6.66 10.03
C CYS A 9 0.90 -7.74 9.15
N ALA A 10 -0.28 -7.42 8.60
CA ALA A 10 -0.93 -8.21 7.57
C ALA A 10 -1.07 -7.41 6.29
N VAL A 11 -0.82 -8.05 5.16
CA VAL A 11 -1.00 -7.48 3.82
C VAL A 11 -1.97 -8.36 3.05
N ALA A 12 -2.89 -7.73 2.33
CA ALA A 12 -3.82 -8.41 1.45
C ALA A 12 -3.96 -7.63 0.13
N MET A 13 -3.94 -8.33 -0.99
CA MET A 13 -4.18 -7.75 -2.30
C MET A 13 -5.21 -8.57 -3.06
N VAL A 14 -6.13 -7.88 -3.71
CA VAL A 14 -7.12 -8.48 -4.61
C VAL A 14 -6.93 -7.87 -6.00
N ARG A 15 -6.65 -8.72 -7.00
CA ARG A 15 -6.65 -8.36 -8.42
C ARG A 15 -7.69 -9.17 -9.14
N LEU A 16 -8.76 -8.52 -9.57
CA LEU A 16 -9.80 -9.13 -10.42
C LEU A 16 -9.30 -9.18 -11.87
N ARG A 17 -9.42 -10.36 -12.50
CA ARG A 17 -8.88 -10.61 -13.85
C ARG A 17 -9.92 -10.41 -14.96
N LYS A 18 -11.16 -10.15 -14.59
CA LYS A 18 -12.30 -9.85 -15.48
C LYS A 18 -12.87 -8.51 -15.07
N ASP A 19 -13.66 -7.93 -15.98
CA ASP A 19 -14.38 -6.69 -15.73
C ASP A 19 -15.32 -6.81 -14.53
N LEU A 20 -15.57 -5.71 -13.84
CA LEU A 20 -16.44 -5.67 -12.67
C LEU A 20 -17.85 -6.17 -12.96
N SER A 21 -18.38 -5.89 -14.18
CA SER A 21 -19.66 -6.39 -14.65
C SER A 21 -19.77 -7.91 -14.67
N TYR A 22 -18.68 -8.62 -14.98
CA TYR A 22 -18.65 -10.08 -14.93
C TYR A 22 -18.90 -10.61 -13.51
N TYR A 23 -18.26 -9.98 -12.51
CA TYR A 23 -18.41 -10.41 -11.10
C TYR A 23 -19.81 -10.07 -10.57
N LYS A 24 -20.35 -8.91 -10.93
CA LYS A 24 -21.73 -8.53 -10.60
C LYS A 24 -22.73 -9.54 -11.19
N SER A 25 -22.60 -9.89 -12.47
CA SER A 25 -23.47 -10.83 -13.14
C SER A 25 -23.38 -12.24 -12.55
N LYS A 26 -22.14 -12.70 -12.26
CA LYS A 26 -21.89 -14.08 -11.80
C LYS A 26 -22.23 -14.29 -10.32
N TYR A 27 -21.93 -13.33 -9.48
CA TYR A 27 -22.01 -13.48 -8.02
C TYR A 27 -23.07 -12.59 -7.36
N GLY A 28 -23.71 -11.69 -8.11
CA GLY A 28 -24.71 -10.74 -7.60
C GLY A 28 -24.11 -9.65 -6.69
N ILE A 29 -22.79 -9.50 -6.67
CA ILE A 29 -22.08 -8.58 -5.76
C ILE A 29 -21.42 -7.48 -6.60
N GLU A 30 -21.83 -6.23 -6.38
CA GLU A 30 -21.29 -5.07 -7.09
C GLU A 30 -19.82 -4.85 -6.76
N ASN A 31 -19.51 -4.75 -5.46
CA ASN A 31 -18.15 -4.53 -4.96
C ASN A 31 -17.46 -5.85 -4.60
N TYR A 32 -17.42 -6.81 -5.54
CA TYR A 32 -16.90 -8.15 -5.30
C TYR A 32 -15.43 -8.12 -4.80
N GLY A 33 -14.58 -7.31 -5.44
CA GLY A 33 -13.17 -7.19 -5.06
C GLY A 33 -13.00 -6.68 -3.63
N LEU A 34 -13.72 -5.62 -3.27
CA LEU A 34 -13.73 -5.05 -1.93
C LEU A 34 -14.23 -6.06 -0.88
N SER A 35 -15.33 -6.77 -1.17
CA SER A 35 -15.84 -7.82 -0.27
C SER A 35 -14.82 -8.92 0.00
N ARG A 36 -14.03 -9.29 -1.02
CA ARG A 36 -12.94 -10.29 -0.85
C ARG A 36 -11.78 -9.74 -0.05
N LEU A 37 -11.40 -8.48 -0.28
CA LEU A 37 -10.35 -7.83 0.50
C LEU A 37 -10.73 -7.72 1.97
N ILE A 38 -11.95 -7.26 2.27
CA ILE A 38 -12.48 -7.16 3.65
C ILE A 38 -12.40 -8.53 4.34
N LEU A 39 -12.88 -9.59 3.68
CA LEU A 39 -12.82 -10.94 4.24
C LEU A 39 -11.39 -11.38 4.56
N LEU A 40 -10.42 -11.05 3.70
CA LEU A 40 -9.00 -11.35 3.93
C LEU A 40 -8.45 -10.58 5.14
N LEU A 41 -8.81 -9.31 5.28
CA LEU A 41 -8.38 -8.49 6.43
C LEU A 41 -9.01 -8.98 7.74
N GLU A 42 -10.31 -9.30 7.74
CA GLU A 42 -10.99 -9.87 8.91
C GLU A 42 -10.35 -11.18 9.37
N LYS A 43 -9.96 -12.06 8.42
CA LYS A 43 -9.27 -13.32 8.74
C LYS A 43 -7.87 -13.12 9.32
N GLN A 44 -7.24 -11.99 9.05
CA GLN A 44 -5.90 -11.64 9.51
C GLN A 44 -5.90 -10.62 10.66
N HIS A 45 -7.06 -10.23 11.16
CA HIS A 45 -7.21 -9.15 12.13
C HIS A 45 -6.37 -9.33 13.41
N ASN A 46 -6.09 -10.56 13.82
CA ASN A 46 -5.22 -10.84 14.97
C ASN A 46 -3.74 -10.51 14.75
N ARG A 47 -3.30 -10.23 13.52
CA ARG A 47 -1.90 -9.91 13.22
C ARG A 47 -1.56 -8.47 13.54
N GLY A 48 -2.42 -7.51 13.19
CA GLY A 48 -2.17 -6.09 13.43
C GLY A 48 -3.44 -5.36 13.84
N GLN A 49 -3.39 -4.69 14.99
CA GLN A 49 -4.52 -4.01 15.61
C GLN A 49 -4.26 -2.53 15.93
N ASP A 50 -3.07 -2.01 15.56
CA ASP A 50 -2.65 -0.64 15.86
C ASP A 50 -2.89 0.32 14.68
N GLY A 51 -3.37 -0.20 13.57
CA GLY A 51 -3.72 0.57 12.40
C GLY A 51 -4.28 -0.30 11.28
N ALA A 52 -5.06 0.29 10.40
CA ALA A 52 -5.60 -0.36 9.22
C ALA A 52 -5.63 0.60 8.04
N GLY A 53 -5.70 0.05 6.83
CA GLY A 53 -5.97 0.85 5.66
C GLY A 53 -6.32 0.00 4.44
N ILE A 54 -7.09 0.61 3.56
CA ILE A 54 -7.51 0.05 2.28
C ILE A 54 -7.24 1.09 1.20
N ALA A 55 -6.75 0.64 0.06
CA ALA A 55 -6.70 1.44 -1.15
C ALA A 55 -7.27 0.65 -2.34
N ALA A 56 -7.93 1.38 -3.24
CA ALA A 56 -8.38 0.90 -4.54
C ALA A 56 -7.65 1.68 -5.64
N LEU A 57 -7.12 1.00 -6.64
CA LEU A 57 -6.50 1.60 -7.80
C LEU A 57 -7.38 1.36 -9.02
N HIS A 58 -7.88 2.44 -9.62
CA HIS A 58 -8.66 2.40 -10.85
C HIS A 58 -7.70 2.26 -12.04
N LEU A 59 -7.77 1.13 -12.74
CA LEU A 59 -6.87 0.84 -13.86
C LEU A 59 -7.16 1.69 -15.10
N HIS A 60 -8.41 2.12 -15.24
CA HIS A 60 -8.89 2.96 -16.32
C HIS A 60 -9.73 4.11 -15.75
N PRO A 61 -9.10 5.06 -14.99
CA PRO A 61 -9.86 6.16 -14.40
C PRO A 61 -10.44 7.07 -15.48
N GLU A 62 -11.66 7.53 -15.27
CA GLU A 62 -12.23 8.56 -16.12
C GLU A 62 -11.45 9.88 -15.97
N PRO A 63 -11.26 10.64 -17.05
CA PRO A 63 -10.62 11.95 -16.98
C PRO A 63 -11.29 12.87 -15.95
N GLY A 64 -10.48 13.45 -15.07
CA GLY A 64 -10.98 14.29 -13.96
C GLY A 64 -11.41 13.53 -12.71
N ARG A 65 -11.32 12.20 -12.69
CA ARG A 65 -11.53 11.38 -11.50
C ARG A 65 -10.18 10.95 -10.89
N PRO A 66 -10.11 10.79 -9.56
CA PRO A 66 -8.92 10.24 -8.93
C PRO A 66 -8.61 8.84 -9.45
N ALA A 67 -7.33 8.55 -9.69
CA ALA A 67 -6.91 7.22 -10.13
C ALA A 67 -6.85 6.21 -8.97
N TYR A 68 -6.94 6.67 -7.72
CA TYR A 68 -7.02 5.81 -6.55
C TYR A 68 -7.93 6.40 -5.48
N GLN A 69 -8.42 5.55 -4.61
CA GLN A 69 -9.06 5.91 -3.34
C GLN A 69 -8.30 5.24 -2.20
N ARG A 70 -8.21 5.91 -1.06
CA ARG A 70 -7.51 5.39 0.11
C ARG A 70 -8.14 5.86 1.41
N VAL A 71 -8.35 4.92 2.32
CA VAL A 71 -8.76 5.19 3.71
C VAL A 71 -7.76 4.52 4.65
N ARG A 72 -7.41 5.21 5.73
CA ARG A 72 -6.51 4.72 6.78
C ARG A 72 -7.01 5.13 8.14
N SER A 73 -6.73 4.32 9.14
CA SER A 73 -7.07 4.58 10.53
C SER A 73 -6.00 4.09 11.50
N ALA A 74 -5.83 4.83 12.58
CA ALA A 74 -5.06 4.45 13.75
C ALA A 74 -5.91 4.62 15.03
N ALA A 75 -7.25 4.52 14.91
CA ALA A 75 -8.19 4.54 16.02
C ALA A 75 -8.08 3.26 16.87
N ASP A 76 -8.76 3.20 17.99
CA ASP A 76 -8.76 2.02 18.90
C ASP A 76 -9.27 0.74 18.21
N ASN A 77 -10.17 0.85 17.26
CA ASN A 77 -10.59 -0.25 16.39
C ASN A 77 -10.40 0.15 14.90
N PRO A 78 -9.16 0.09 14.42
CA PRO A 78 -8.80 0.71 13.14
C PRO A 78 -9.47 0.04 11.95
N LEU A 79 -9.66 -1.28 11.96
CA LEU A 79 -10.34 -1.97 10.87
C LEU A 79 -11.83 -1.57 10.79
N ALA A 80 -12.53 -1.54 11.93
CA ALA A 80 -13.92 -1.12 11.95
C ALA A 80 -14.09 0.34 11.50
N ASP A 81 -13.19 1.23 11.92
CA ASP A 81 -13.20 2.63 11.50
C ASP A 81 -12.93 2.77 9.99
N VAL A 82 -11.97 2.03 9.44
CA VAL A 82 -11.74 1.98 7.98
C VAL A 82 -12.99 1.51 7.22
N LEU A 83 -13.64 0.43 7.69
CA LEU A 83 -14.85 -0.08 7.07
C LEU A 83 -16.03 0.92 7.13
N GLN A 84 -16.13 1.65 8.22
CA GLN A 84 -17.12 2.74 8.33
C GLN A 84 -16.84 3.87 7.34
N GLN A 85 -15.58 4.27 7.17
CA GLN A 85 -15.18 5.31 6.21
C GLN A 85 -15.37 4.87 4.75
N VAL A 86 -15.15 3.59 4.44
CA VAL A 86 -15.43 3.01 3.11
C VAL A 86 -16.92 3.10 2.76
N GLY A 87 -17.82 3.04 3.75
CA GLY A 87 -19.27 3.18 3.58
C GLY A 87 -19.87 2.11 2.66
N ASP A 88 -20.58 2.55 1.64
CA ASP A 88 -21.18 1.65 0.63
C ASP A 88 -20.15 1.07 -0.37
N GLY A 89 -18.90 1.54 -0.30
CA GLY A 89 -17.79 1.08 -1.14
C GLY A 89 -17.85 1.56 -2.58
N ALA A 90 -18.70 2.52 -2.93
CA ALA A 90 -18.84 2.99 -4.31
C ALA A 90 -17.53 3.55 -4.88
N GLU A 91 -16.76 4.28 -4.09
CA GLU A 91 -15.45 4.82 -4.49
C GLU A 91 -14.35 3.76 -4.55
N PHE A 92 -14.57 2.59 -3.94
CA PHE A 92 -13.66 1.43 -3.94
C PHE A 92 -14.03 0.36 -4.97
N HIS A 93 -14.96 0.67 -5.88
CA HIS A 93 -15.36 -0.21 -6.97
C HIS A 93 -14.25 -0.31 -8.02
N SER A 94 -13.34 -1.26 -7.82
CA SER A 94 -12.12 -1.41 -8.61
C SER A 94 -11.73 -2.88 -8.77
N GLU A 95 -10.92 -3.16 -9.82
CA GLU A 95 -10.31 -4.46 -10.08
C GLU A 95 -9.03 -4.68 -9.26
N LEU A 96 -8.43 -3.63 -8.68
CA LEU A 96 -7.19 -3.74 -7.92
C LEU A 96 -7.33 -3.04 -6.58
N LEU A 97 -7.24 -3.83 -5.51
CA LEU A 97 -7.37 -3.35 -4.14
C LEU A 97 -6.20 -3.87 -3.29
N LEU A 98 -5.75 -3.04 -2.38
CA LEU A 98 -4.66 -3.33 -1.43
C LEU A 98 -5.15 -3.01 -0.02
N GLY A 99 -4.91 -3.90 0.92
CA GLY A 99 -5.28 -3.74 2.32
C GLY A 99 -4.12 -4.07 3.25
N HIS A 100 -4.11 -3.42 4.41
CA HIS A 100 -3.07 -3.58 5.41
C HIS A 100 -3.64 -3.49 6.81
N LEU A 101 -3.13 -4.35 7.71
CA LEU A 101 -3.32 -4.25 9.15
C LEU A 101 -1.95 -4.06 9.79
N ARG A 102 -1.83 -3.00 10.59
CA ARG A 102 -0.56 -2.57 11.17
C ARG A 102 -0.40 -3.10 12.58
N TYR A 103 0.77 -3.67 12.85
CA TYR A 103 1.33 -3.80 14.18
C TYR A 103 2.39 -2.70 14.37
N ALA A 104 2.18 -1.82 15.33
CA ALA A 104 3.02 -0.63 15.49
C ALA A 104 4.20 -0.91 16.43
N THR A 105 5.40 -0.82 15.91
CA THR A 105 6.64 -0.75 16.70
C THR A 105 6.95 0.68 17.15
N PHE A 106 6.42 1.69 16.42
CA PHE A 106 6.46 3.12 16.75
C PHE A 106 5.22 3.83 16.19
N GLY A 107 4.92 5.06 16.64
CA GLY A 107 3.80 5.86 16.11
C GLY A 107 2.45 5.14 16.20
N ARG A 108 2.10 4.56 17.37
CA ARG A 108 0.93 3.69 17.53
C ARG A 108 -0.37 4.35 17.09
N TYR A 109 -0.59 5.61 17.41
CA TYR A 109 -1.80 6.37 17.09
C TYR A 109 -1.61 7.35 15.94
N ASP A 110 -0.55 7.17 15.14
CA ASP A 110 -0.24 8.03 14.02
C ASP A 110 -0.71 7.42 12.70
N VAL A 111 -1.78 7.96 12.15
CA VAL A 111 -2.34 7.54 10.86
C VAL A 111 -1.34 7.78 9.71
N SER A 112 -0.39 8.73 9.86
CA SER A 112 0.64 8.96 8.85
C SER A 112 1.57 7.75 8.67
N CYS A 113 1.66 6.89 9.69
CA CYS A 113 2.41 5.63 9.65
C CYS A 113 1.59 4.43 9.14
N CYS A 114 0.30 4.61 8.84
CA CYS A 114 -0.56 3.52 8.35
C CYS A 114 -0.43 3.34 6.84
N TYR A 115 -0.40 2.08 6.40
CA TYR A 115 -0.42 1.71 4.99
C TYR A 115 -1.86 1.60 4.44
N PRO A 116 -2.06 1.60 3.11
CA PRO A 116 -1.06 1.74 2.04
C PRO A 116 -0.50 3.16 1.93
N PHE A 117 0.80 3.26 1.62
CA PHE A 117 1.40 4.51 1.15
C PHE A 117 1.15 4.70 -0.34
N VAL A 118 1.11 5.95 -0.78
CA VAL A 118 0.91 6.32 -2.19
C VAL A 118 1.99 7.30 -2.61
N HIS A 119 2.62 7.03 -3.74
CA HIS A 119 3.38 8.00 -4.51
C HIS A 119 2.50 8.46 -5.67
N GLU A 120 2.12 9.73 -5.63
CA GLU A 120 1.24 10.33 -6.64
C GLU A 120 2.04 10.77 -7.86
N SER A 121 1.47 10.54 -9.04
CA SER A 121 1.99 11.03 -10.30
C SER A 121 0.83 11.36 -11.23
N THR A 122 1.00 12.37 -12.07
CA THR A 122 0.07 12.66 -13.17
C THR A 122 0.13 11.61 -14.28
N GLN A 123 1.19 10.80 -14.31
CA GLN A 123 1.33 9.67 -15.20
C GLN A 123 0.95 8.38 -14.48
N LEU A 124 -0.13 7.72 -14.91
CA LEU A 124 -0.65 6.51 -14.25
C LEU A 124 0.41 5.42 -14.08
N GLY A 125 1.28 5.23 -15.07
CA GLY A 125 2.37 4.24 -15.01
C GLY A 125 3.47 4.53 -13.97
N ARG A 126 3.45 5.72 -13.36
CA ARG A 126 4.38 6.14 -12.28
C ARG A 126 3.72 6.24 -10.92
N MET A 127 2.41 6.04 -10.86
CA MET A 127 1.71 6.00 -9.59
C MET A 127 2.01 4.67 -8.89
N LEU A 128 2.41 4.74 -7.63
CA LEU A 128 2.76 3.56 -6.84
C LEU A 128 1.94 3.51 -5.56
N LEU A 129 1.47 2.33 -5.22
CA LEU A 129 0.89 2.01 -3.93
C LEU A 129 1.75 0.94 -3.27
N LEU A 130 2.07 1.14 -1.99
CA LEU A 130 2.90 0.22 -1.22
C LEU A 130 2.21 -0.15 0.08
N ALA A 131 2.17 -1.45 0.36
CA ALA A 131 1.93 -1.99 1.69
C ALA A 131 2.87 -3.17 1.92
N GLY A 132 3.27 -3.35 3.16
CA GLY A 132 4.21 -4.42 3.48
C GLY A 132 4.41 -4.57 4.99
N ASN A 133 5.18 -5.57 5.35
CA ASN A 133 5.71 -5.76 6.69
C ASN A 133 7.21 -5.47 6.64
N PHE A 134 7.65 -4.47 7.42
CA PHE A 134 9.01 -3.95 7.36
C PHE A 134 9.63 -3.88 8.74
N ASN A 135 10.90 -4.20 8.79
CA ASN A 135 11.78 -3.96 9.93
C ASN A 135 13.17 -3.65 9.36
N LEU A 136 13.34 -2.41 8.87
CA LEU A 136 14.57 -1.95 8.21
C LEU A 136 15.51 -1.33 9.23
N THR A 137 16.75 -1.79 9.25
CA THR A 137 17.83 -1.24 10.08
C THR A 137 18.44 0.00 9.43
N THR A 138 18.31 0.15 8.11
CA THR A 138 18.87 1.25 7.30
C THR A 138 17.98 2.47 7.15
N ASN A 139 16.91 2.58 7.96
CA ASN A 139 15.91 3.64 7.81
C ASN A 139 16.49 5.06 7.97
N THR A 140 17.35 5.27 8.97
CA THR A 140 18.00 6.56 9.22
C THR A 140 18.91 6.96 8.06
N GLU A 141 19.73 6.04 7.57
CA GLU A 141 20.63 6.28 6.43
C GLU A 141 19.85 6.58 5.14
N MET A 142 18.72 5.91 4.93
CA MET A 142 17.82 6.21 3.81
C MET A 142 17.29 7.64 3.89
N TYR A 143 16.85 8.06 5.06
CA TYR A 143 16.33 9.41 5.28
C TYR A 143 17.41 10.47 5.04
N GLU A 144 18.60 10.28 5.59
CA GLU A 144 19.75 11.18 5.41
C GLU A 144 20.13 11.31 3.93
N ARG A 145 20.19 10.19 3.19
CA ARG A 145 20.46 10.21 1.73
C ARG A 145 19.43 11.02 0.95
N PHE A 146 18.16 10.96 1.34
CA PHE A 146 17.13 11.81 0.72
C PHE A 146 17.42 13.29 0.98
N LEU A 147 17.75 13.67 2.20
CA LEU A 147 18.11 15.07 2.54
C LEU A 147 19.33 15.54 1.76
N GLU A 148 20.40 14.75 1.70
CA GLU A 148 21.63 15.05 0.95
C GLU A 148 21.37 15.21 -0.56
N SER A 149 20.42 14.47 -1.11
CA SER A 149 20.03 14.59 -2.52
C SER A 149 19.02 15.74 -2.80
N GLY A 150 18.73 16.57 -1.78
CA GLY A 150 17.85 17.73 -1.89
C GLY A 150 16.35 17.39 -1.83
N HIS A 151 15.99 16.16 -1.47
CA HIS A 151 14.61 15.79 -1.23
C HIS A 151 14.20 16.12 0.22
N HIS A 152 12.91 16.29 0.44
CA HIS A 152 12.34 16.52 1.78
C HIS A 152 11.25 15.49 2.07
N PRO A 153 11.60 14.31 2.62
CA PRO A 153 10.63 13.27 2.93
C PRO A 153 9.63 13.75 3.99
N ALA A 154 8.34 13.56 3.74
CA ALA A 154 7.27 13.97 4.64
C ALA A 154 7.10 13.03 5.85
N SER A 155 7.78 11.87 5.86
CA SER A 155 7.66 10.87 6.93
C SER A 155 8.96 10.09 7.10
N HIS A 156 9.24 9.68 8.33
CA HIS A 156 10.32 8.76 8.68
C HIS A 156 9.91 7.28 8.62
N ALA A 157 8.65 6.98 8.24
CA ALA A 157 8.20 5.60 8.13
C ALA A 157 8.99 4.87 7.04
N ASP A 158 9.53 3.70 7.38
CA ASP A 158 10.39 2.90 6.50
C ASP A 158 9.72 2.58 5.16
N GLY A 159 8.46 2.15 5.17
CA GLY A 159 7.71 1.91 3.94
C GLY A 159 7.46 3.17 3.12
N TYR A 160 7.36 4.35 3.73
CA TYR A 160 7.28 5.61 3.00
C TYR A 160 8.60 5.92 2.28
N LEU A 161 9.71 5.81 2.98
CA LEU A 161 11.04 6.02 2.39
C LEU A 161 11.33 5.00 1.29
N LEU A 162 10.96 3.74 1.49
CA LEU A 162 11.10 2.71 0.47
C LEU A 162 10.26 3.03 -0.78
N LEU A 163 9.00 3.47 -0.60
CA LEU A 163 8.16 3.89 -1.72
C LEU A 163 8.79 5.02 -2.53
N GLN A 164 9.33 6.04 -1.86
CA GLN A 164 10.04 7.14 -2.53
C GLN A 164 11.30 6.66 -3.24
N THR A 165 12.03 5.70 -2.65
CA THR A 165 13.20 5.08 -3.29
C THR A 165 12.80 4.35 -4.58
N ILE A 166 11.73 3.55 -4.54
CA ILE A 166 11.23 2.85 -5.74
C ILE A 166 10.79 3.87 -6.80
N ALA A 167 10.07 4.93 -6.42
CA ALA A 167 9.65 5.98 -7.33
C ALA A 167 10.86 6.68 -8.00
N HIS A 168 11.90 7.00 -7.23
CA HIS A 168 13.13 7.60 -7.76
C HIS A 168 13.79 6.71 -8.83
N TYR A 169 13.95 5.41 -8.56
CA TYR A 169 14.53 4.48 -9.54
C TYR A 169 13.62 4.26 -10.75
N LEU A 170 12.30 4.27 -10.56
CA LEU A 170 11.33 4.19 -11.65
C LEU A 170 11.45 5.40 -12.60
N ASP A 171 11.51 6.61 -12.06
CA ASP A 171 11.70 7.84 -12.85
C ASP A 171 13.02 7.85 -13.60
N ARG A 172 14.08 7.35 -12.97
CA ARG A 172 15.40 7.24 -13.57
C ARG A 172 15.41 6.23 -14.73
N GLU A 173 14.76 5.10 -14.56
CA GLU A 173 14.65 4.08 -15.61
C GLU A 173 13.82 4.57 -16.79
N GLU A 174 12.65 5.17 -16.51
CA GLU A 174 11.80 5.77 -17.55
C GLU A 174 12.52 6.85 -18.35
N SER A 175 13.36 7.66 -17.68
CA SER A 175 14.17 8.68 -18.36
C SER A 175 15.23 8.08 -19.30
N ARG A 176 15.68 6.85 -19.04
CA ARG A 176 16.66 6.14 -19.88
C ARG A 176 16.02 5.36 -21.01
N THR A 177 14.87 4.74 -20.74
CA THR A 177 14.15 3.84 -21.65
C THR A 177 12.66 4.17 -21.68
N PRO A 178 12.25 5.30 -22.30
CA PRO A 178 10.85 5.71 -22.28
C PRO A 178 9.91 4.63 -22.82
N GLY A 179 8.89 4.27 -22.05
CA GLY A 179 7.90 3.27 -22.41
C GLY A 179 8.36 1.81 -22.31
N MET A 180 9.61 1.55 -21.88
CA MET A 180 10.18 0.20 -21.76
C MET A 180 10.83 -0.02 -20.39
N VAL A 181 10.09 0.24 -19.33
CA VAL A 181 10.61 0.14 -17.95
C VAL A 181 10.91 -1.30 -17.55
N ASN A 182 12.12 -1.55 -17.11
CA ASN A 182 12.52 -2.81 -16.49
C ASN A 182 12.20 -2.80 -14.98
N LEU A 183 10.96 -3.13 -14.62
CA LEU A 183 10.51 -3.14 -13.23
C LEU A 183 11.37 -4.03 -12.32
N SER A 184 11.86 -5.18 -12.82
CA SER A 184 12.75 -6.06 -12.03
C SER A 184 14.08 -5.37 -11.73
N GLY A 185 14.63 -4.60 -12.67
CA GLY A 185 15.82 -3.79 -12.49
C GLY A 185 15.60 -2.66 -11.49
N VAL A 186 14.46 -1.96 -11.60
CA VAL A 186 14.05 -0.90 -10.67
C VAL A 186 13.96 -1.42 -9.25
N LEU A 187 13.22 -2.51 -9.03
CA LEU A 187 13.07 -3.10 -7.70
C LEU A 187 14.41 -3.60 -7.15
N ARG A 188 15.23 -4.26 -7.96
CA ARG A 188 16.56 -4.71 -7.53
C ARG A 188 17.43 -3.52 -7.08
N ALA A 189 17.45 -2.43 -7.84
CA ALA A 189 18.24 -1.25 -7.49
C ALA A 189 17.72 -0.56 -6.21
N ALA A 190 16.39 -0.49 -6.04
CA ALA A 190 15.76 0.11 -4.85
C ALA A 190 15.96 -0.73 -3.58
N LEU A 191 15.97 -2.06 -3.70
CA LEU A 191 16.04 -2.98 -2.56
C LEU A 191 17.46 -3.39 -2.18
N GLN A 192 18.44 -3.29 -3.11
CA GLN A 192 19.83 -3.70 -2.88
C GLN A 192 20.49 -3.02 -1.65
N PRO A 193 20.29 -1.72 -1.38
CA PRO A 193 20.94 -1.06 -0.24
C PRO A 193 20.23 -1.29 1.09
N LEU A 194 19.12 -2.04 1.13
CA LEU A 194 18.35 -2.26 2.33
C LEU A 194 18.95 -3.38 3.17
N ASP A 195 19.01 -3.16 4.47
CA ASP A 195 19.27 -4.19 5.47
C ASP A 195 18.06 -4.33 6.40
N GLY A 196 17.75 -5.57 6.79
CA GLY A 196 16.59 -5.89 7.62
C GLY A 196 15.71 -6.98 7.02
N ALA A 197 14.54 -7.18 7.64
CA ALA A 197 13.50 -8.12 7.18
C ALA A 197 12.31 -7.35 6.61
N PHE A 198 11.87 -7.72 5.42
CA PHE A 198 10.71 -7.09 4.79
C PHE A 198 9.96 -8.03 3.83
N THR A 199 8.68 -7.74 3.68
CA THR A 199 7.78 -8.35 2.67
C THR A 199 6.96 -7.23 2.04
N LEU A 200 6.94 -7.19 0.72
CA LEU A 200 6.19 -6.22 -0.09
C LEU A 200 4.94 -6.87 -0.68
#